data_7894fc64eca5550374d8217833159b71
#
_entry.id   7894fc64eca5550374d8217833159b71
#
_cell.length_a   1.000
_cell.length_b   1.000
_cell.length_c   1.000
_cell.angle_alpha   90.00
_cell.angle_beta   90.00
_cell.angle_gamma   90.00
#
_symmetry.space_group_name_H-M   'P 1'
#
loop_
_entity.id
_entity.type
_entity.pdbx_description
1 polymer ?
#
loop_
_entity_poly.entity_id
_entity_poly.type
_entity_poly.pdbx_seq_one_letter_code
_entity_poly.pdbx_strand_id
1 'polypeptide(L)'
;MKKTVLKEFEKVFGDTDGVKVFFAPGRVNLIGEHTDYNGGHVFPCALTIGTYAAARVRNDRRLRFYSMNFEQLGVIESSLDGLKPEKEADWTNYPKGVMWAFGERGFEIPQGMDILLNGNIPNGSGLSSSASVEVLTGAILRDFFGFQVSNQDLALIGQFSENKFNGVNCGIMDQFAIAMGKKEHAIFLDTSDLSYTYAPVKLQGAKIVIACSNKKRGLGDSKYNERRSECETALAELQKVVDIKSLGELSEEQFEEYKSAIKDETRVRRAKHAVYENQRTLKAVKALEANDIAQFGQLMNASHVSLRDDYEVTGIELDTLVEEAWKVDGVIGSRMTGAGFGGCTVSIVEDAAIDTFKKQVGDAYLAKIGYAADFYVVEIGDGPIVL
;
A
#
# COMPACT_ATOMS: atom_id res chain seq x y z
N MET A 1 17.27 -14.60 1.66
CA MET A 1 15.83 -14.95 1.78
C MET A 1 15.46 -16.21 1.01
N LYS A 2 15.77 -16.36 -0.32
CA LYS A 2 15.46 -17.58 -1.09
C LYS A 2 15.87 -18.89 -0.37
N LYS A 3 17.13 -19.00 0.07
CA LYS A 3 17.63 -20.18 0.81
C LYS A 3 16.89 -20.40 2.14
N THR A 4 16.50 -19.33 2.81
CA THR A 4 15.80 -19.38 4.11
C THR A 4 14.40 -19.97 3.96
N VAL A 5 13.61 -19.48 2.98
CA VAL A 5 12.26 -19.99 2.77
C VAL A 5 12.25 -21.43 2.23
N LEU A 6 13.23 -21.82 1.40
CA LEU A 6 13.39 -23.21 0.95
C LEU A 6 13.70 -24.18 2.10
N LYS A 7 14.65 -23.80 2.98
CA LYS A 7 15.00 -24.63 4.12
C LYS A 7 13.81 -24.81 5.08
N GLU A 8 13.08 -23.75 5.35
CA GLU A 8 11.91 -23.85 6.21
C GLU A 8 10.76 -24.61 5.53
N PHE A 9 10.60 -24.48 4.20
CA PHE A 9 9.61 -25.24 3.44
C PHE A 9 9.89 -26.76 3.57
N GLU A 10 11.14 -27.19 3.41
CA GLU A 10 11.56 -28.59 3.59
C GLU A 10 11.22 -29.09 5.00
N LYS A 11 11.53 -28.29 6.03
CA LYS A 11 11.23 -28.64 7.42
C LYS A 11 9.73 -28.80 7.68
N VAL A 12 8.88 -27.93 7.10
CA VAL A 12 7.44 -27.90 7.35
C VAL A 12 6.69 -28.90 6.49
N PHE A 13 7.08 -29.07 5.22
CA PHE A 13 6.34 -29.87 4.24
C PHE A 13 7.06 -31.13 3.77
N GLY A 14 8.28 -31.38 4.22
CA GLY A 14 9.03 -32.65 4.10
C GLY A 14 10.06 -32.70 3.00
N ASP A 15 9.86 -32.01 1.88
CA ASP A 15 10.79 -31.95 0.74
C ASP A 15 10.63 -30.67 -0.06
N THR A 16 11.49 -30.45 -1.05
CA THR A 16 11.46 -29.27 -1.96
C THR A 16 11.21 -29.64 -3.41
N ASP A 17 10.74 -30.84 -3.71
CA ASP A 17 10.45 -31.26 -5.08
C ASP A 17 9.31 -30.42 -5.68
N GLY A 18 9.57 -29.85 -6.88
CA GLY A 18 8.63 -28.98 -7.56
C GLY A 18 8.43 -27.59 -6.94
N VAL A 19 9.19 -27.23 -5.90
CA VAL A 19 9.09 -25.93 -5.24
C VAL A 19 9.71 -24.84 -6.09
N LYS A 20 8.96 -23.75 -6.28
CA LYS A 20 9.46 -22.48 -6.81
C LYS A 20 9.42 -21.40 -5.72
N VAL A 21 10.31 -20.43 -5.85
CA VAL A 21 10.39 -19.30 -4.92
C VAL A 21 9.98 -18.02 -5.64
N PHE A 22 9.14 -17.23 -4.99
CA PHE A 22 8.58 -16.00 -5.50
C PHE A 22 8.84 -14.85 -4.53
N PHE A 23 8.76 -13.63 -5.05
CA PHE A 23 8.80 -12.42 -4.27
C PHE A 23 7.79 -11.41 -4.84
N ALA A 24 7.07 -10.72 -3.97
CA ALA A 24 6.34 -9.51 -4.30
C ALA A 24 6.71 -8.41 -3.31
N PRO A 25 6.92 -7.16 -3.79
CA PRO A 25 7.32 -6.05 -2.96
C PRO A 25 6.19 -5.59 -2.03
N GLY A 26 6.54 -4.78 -1.03
CA GLY A 26 5.65 -3.79 -0.45
C GLY A 26 5.66 -2.51 -1.28
N ARG A 27 4.88 -1.49 -0.86
CA ARG A 27 4.83 -0.20 -1.53
C ARG A 27 4.93 0.95 -0.55
N VAL A 28 5.36 2.10 -1.03
CA VAL A 28 5.14 3.39 -0.41
C VAL A 28 4.46 4.31 -1.42
N ASN A 29 3.56 5.16 -0.95
CA ASN A 29 3.02 6.23 -1.79
C ASN A 29 3.78 7.53 -1.47
N LEU A 30 4.43 8.10 -2.47
CA LEU A 30 5.23 9.31 -2.29
C LEU A 30 4.33 10.54 -2.07
N ILE A 31 3.19 10.61 -2.77
CA ILE A 31 2.15 11.63 -2.63
C ILE A 31 0.84 11.16 -3.31
N GLY A 32 -0.30 11.74 -2.95
CA GLY A 32 -1.61 11.36 -3.48
C GLY A 32 -2.33 10.36 -2.59
N GLU A 33 -2.35 10.59 -1.28
CA GLU A 33 -3.08 9.73 -0.35
C GLU A 33 -4.58 9.98 -0.38
N HIS A 34 -5.36 8.89 -0.32
CA HIS A 34 -6.82 8.91 -0.33
C HIS A 34 -7.46 9.52 -1.59
N THR A 35 -6.72 9.56 -2.70
CA THR A 35 -7.22 10.04 -3.99
C THR A 35 -7.70 8.90 -4.89
N ASP A 36 -7.25 7.67 -4.69
CA ASP A 36 -7.49 6.53 -5.57
C ASP A 36 -8.95 6.04 -5.60
N TYR A 37 -9.71 6.20 -4.55
CA TYR A 37 -11.15 5.94 -4.55
C TYR A 37 -11.99 7.21 -4.81
N ASN A 38 -11.32 8.33 -5.06
CA ASN A 38 -11.92 9.62 -5.43
C ASN A 38 -11.68 9.99 -6.90
N GLY A 39 -11.16 9.05 -7.72
CA GLY A 39 -10.86 9.25 -9.14
C GLY A 39 -9.72 10.25 -9.39
N GLY A 40 -8.78 10.35 -8.46
CA GLY A 40 -7.61 11.21 -8.58
C GLY A 40 -6.35 10.41 -8.93
N HIS A 41 -5.21 11.08 -8.86
CA HIS A 41 -3.90 10.50 -9.15
C HIS A 41 -3.19 10.07 -7.87
N VAL A 42 -2.41 9.00 -7.98
CA VAL A 42 -1.48 8.53 -6.94
C VAL A 42 -0.07 8.43 -7.52
N PHE A 43 0.93 8.48 -6.65
CA PHE A 43 2.34 8.41 -7.06
C PHE A 43 3.15 7.45 -6.21
N PRO A 44 2.77 6.15 -6.20
CA PRO A 44 3.45 5.13 -5.41
C PRO A 44 4.69 4.58 -6.13
N CYS A 45 5.53 3.88 -5.33
CA CYS A 45 6.59 3.03 -5.83
C CYS A 45 6.66 1.71 -5.06
N ALA A 46 7.09 0.64 -5.75
CA ALA A 46 7.41 -0.63 -5.14
C ALA A 46 8.74 -0.54 -4.37
N LEU A 47 8.87 -1.32 -3.30
CA LEU A 47 10.04 -1.32 -2.44
C LEU A 47 10.87 -2.59 -2.63
N THR A 48 12.12 -2.56 -2.20
CA THR A 48 12.98 -3.77 -2.15
C THR A 48 12.67 -4.69 -0.97
N ILE A 49 11.83 -4.26 -0.04
CA ILE A 49 11.25 -5.09 1.02
C ILE A 49 9.87 -5.61 0.55
N GLY A 50 9.50 -6.82 0.96
CA GLY A 50 8.28 -7.46 0.47
C GLY A 50 8.03 -8.82 1.11
N THR A 51 7.21 -9.62 0.46
CA THR A 51 6.86 -10.97 0.87
C THR A 51 7.51 -12.00 -0.06
N TYR A 52 8.19 -12.97 0.53
CA TYR A 52 8.75 -14.13 -0.16
C TYR A 52 7.79 -15.30 0.00
N ALA A 53 7.63 -16.12 -1.04
CA ALA A 53 6.92 -17.39 -0.97
C ALA A 53 7.78 -18.52 -1.50
N ALA A 54 7.73 -19.67 -0.83
CA ALA A 54 8.07 -20.96 -1.43
C ALA A 54 6.75 -21.71 -1.64
N ALA A 55 6.49 -22.16 -2.87
CA ALA A 55 5.21 -22.78 -3.23
C ALA A 55 5.41 -23.97 -4.16
N ARG A 56 4.52 -24.98 -4.02
CA ARG A 56 4.42 -26.11 -4.97
C ARG A 56 2.97 -26.52 -5.16
N VAL A 57 2.68 -27.15 -6.29
CA VAL A 57 1.41 -27.76 -6.61
C VAL A 57 1.30 -29.14 -5.95
N ARG A 58 0.09 -29.50 -5.50
CA ARG A 58 -0.27 -30.80 -4.92
C ARG A 58 -1.02 -31.66 -5.93
N ASN A 59 -1.18 -32.95 -5.61
CA ASN A 59 -1.99 -33.87 -6.41
C ASN A 59 -3.46 -33.97 -5.96
N ASP A 60 -3.84 -33.16 -4.98
CA ASP A 60 -5.20 -33.07 -4.43
C ASP A 60 -5.70 -31.63 -4.50
N ARG A 61 -6.88 -31.34 -3.94
CA ARG A 61 -7.43 -29.97 -3.91
C ARG A 61 -7.24 -29.27 -2.56
N ARG A 62 -6.37 -29.82 -1.68
CA ARG A 62 -6.06 -29.21 -0.38
C ARG A 62 -5.11 -28.04 -0.53
N LEU A 63 -5.29 -27.06 0.33
CA LEU A 63 -4.40 -25.90 0.51
C LEU A 63 -3.74 -26.02 1.87
N ARG A 64 -2.42 -25.91 1.93
CA ARG A 64 -1.68 -25.82 3.19
C ARG A 64 -0.84 -24.54 3.18
N PHE A 65 -1.06 -23.73 4.20
CA PHE A 65 -0.40 -22.44 4.37
C PHE A 65 0.45 -22.43 5.63
N TYR A 66 1.63 -21.86 5.55
CA TYR A 66 2.51 -21.62 6.69
C TYR A 66 3.16 -20.25 6.57
N SER A 67 3.28 -19.52 7.67
CA SER A 67 3.97 -18.23 7.70
C SER A 67 5.07 -18.22 8.74
N MET A 68 6.27 -17.88 8.32
CA MET A 68 7.41 -17.68 9.22
C MET A 68 7.23 -16.42 10.11
N ASN A 69 6.31 -15.52 9.75
CA ASN A 69 5.96 -14.36 10.58
C ASN A 69 4.96 -14.72 11.69
N PHE A 70 4.27 -15.87 11.58
CA PHE A 70 3.24 -16.35 12.50
C PHE A 70 3.42 -17.85 12.81
N GLU A 71 4.65 -18.25 13.13
CA GLU A 71 5.03 -19.66 13.38
C GLU A 71 4.14 -20.36 14.42
N GLN A 72 3.64 -19.61 15.39
CA GLN A 72 2.76 -20.11 16.47
C GLN A 72 1.41 -20.65 15.94
N LEU A 73 0.99 -20.26 14.73
CA LEU A 73 -0.25 -20.75 14.12
C LEU A 73 -0.05 -22.11 13.43
N GLY A 74 1.20 -22.54 13.22
CA GLY A 74 1.52 -23.77 12.51
C GLY A 74 1.04 -23.78 11.06
N VAL A 75 0.79 -24.99 10.52
CA VAL A 75 0.23 -25.17 9.19
C VAL A 75 -1.30 -25.00 9.27
N ILE A 76 -1.82 -24.07 8.49
CA ILE A 76 -3.26 -23.85 8.34
C ILE A 76 -3.71 -24.56 7.08
N GLU A 77 -4.68 -25.47 7.22
CA GLU A 77 -5.24 -26.26 6.10
C GLU A 77 -6.58 -25.69 5.64
N SER A 78 -6.83 -25.75 4.33
CA SER A 78 -8.07 -25.37 3.68
C SER A 78 -8.26 -26.21 2.39
N SER A 79 -9.29 -25.92 1.63
CA SER A 79 -9.56 -26.57 0.35
C SER A 79 -9.89 -25.52 -0.72
N LEU A 80 -9.58 -25.85 -1.99
CA LEU A 80 -10.09 -25.08 -3.14
C LEU A 80 -11.62 -25.22 -3.28
N ASP A 81 -12.21 -26.24 -2.67
CA ASP A 81 -13.66 -26.46 -2.72
C ASP A 81 -14.35 -25.61 -1.65
N GLY A 82 -15.20 -24.67 -2.11
CA GLY A 82 -16.00 -23.85 -1.22
C GLY A 82 -15.22 -22.75 -0.50
N LEU A 83 -14.26 -22.12 -1.19
CA LEU A 83 -13.51 -20.97 -0.66
C LEU A 83 -14.44 -19.87 -0.15
N LYS A 84 -14.26 -19.51 1.11
CA LYS A 84 -15.01 -18.45 1.79
C LYS A 84 -14.10 -17.78 2.84
N PRO A 85 -14.39 -16.53 3.23
CA PRO A 85 -13.67 -15.90 4.34
C PRO A 85 -14.01 -16.63 5.66
N GLU A 86 -13.00 -16.88 6.48
CA GLU A 86 -13.14 -17.54 7.77
C GLU A 86 -12.44 -16.70 8.84
N LYS A 87 -13.13 -16.43 9.94
CA LYS A 87 -12.61 -15.56 10.99
C LYS A 87 -11.36 -16.14 11.68
N GLU A 88 -11.32 -17.46 11.83
CA GLU A 88 -10.19 -18.18 12.44
C GLU A 88 -9.03 -18.41 11.46
N ALA A 89 -9.23 -18.17 10.17
CA ALA A 89 -8.20 -18.39 9.13
C ALA A 89 -7.17 -17.28 9.05
N ASP A 90 -7.39 -16.16 9.79
CA ASP A 90 -6.47 -15.04 9.92
C ASP A 90 -5.92 -14.57 8.53
N TRP A 91 -4.61 -14.44 8.42
CA TRP A 91 -3.91 -13.98 7.22
C TRP A 91 -4.15 -14.87 5.97
N THR A 92 -4.54 -16.14 6.14
CA THR A 92 -4.81 -17.04 4.99
C THR A 92 -6.03 -16.65 4.17
N ASN A 93 -6.87 -15.74 4.66
CA ASN A 93 -7.96 -15.18 3.87
C ASN A 93 -7.45 -14.37 2.67
N TYR A 94 -6.27 -13.76 2.72
CA TYR A 94 -5.69 -13.06 1.58
C TYR A 94 -5.39 -13.98 0.41
N PRO A 95 -4.56 -15.04 0.53
CA PRO A 95 -4.34 -15.97 -0.57
C PRO A 95 -5.60 -16.75 -0.98
N LYS A 96 -6.48 -17.13 -0.04
CA LYS A 96 -7.76 -17.77 -0.37
C LYS A 96 -8.67 -16.86 -1.19
N GLY A 97 -8.74 -15.59 -0.84
CA GLY A 97 -9.52 -14.58 -1.56
C GLY A 97 -9.04 -14.38 -2.99
N VAL A 98 -7.72 -14.39 -3.22
CA VAL A 98 -7.16 -14.32 -4.57
C VAL A 98 -7.51 -15.58 -5.38
N MET A 99 -7.39 -16.78 -4.79
CA MET A 99 -7.79 -18.03 -5.46
C MET A 99 -9.28 -18.02 -5.82
N TRP A 100 -10.13 -17.56 -4.92
CA TRP A 100 -11.55 -17.34 -5.18
C TRP A 100 -11.77 -16.34 -6.32
N ALA A 101 -11.09 -15.20 -6.29
CA ALA A 101 -11.21 -14.16 -7.32
C ALA A 101 -10.75 -14.62 -8.71
N PHE A 102 -9.77 -15.51 -8.80
CA PHE A 102 -9.40 -16.18 -10.05
C PHE A 102 -10.56 -17.04 -10.58
N GLY A 103 -11.20 -17.82 -9.71
CA GLY A 103 -12.39 -18.62 -10.05
C GLY A 103 -13.55 -17.76 -10.57
N GLU A 104 -13.87 -16.65 -9.90
CA GLU A 104 -14.91 -15.70 -10.32
C GLU A 104 -14.63 -15.07 -11.71
N ARG A 105 -13.36 -15.04 -12.13
CA ARG A 105 -12.94 -14.59 -13.47
C ARG A 105 -12.79 -15.71 -14.50
N GLY A 106 -13.19 -16.93 -14.14
CA GLY A 106 -13.18 -18.09 -15.05
C GLY A 106 -11.83 -18.82 -15.16
N PHE A 107 -10.87 -18.50 -14.27
CA PHE A 107 -9.62 -19.25 -14.17
C PHE A 107 -9.79 -20.42 -13.19
N GLU A 108 -10.00 -21.60 -13.71
CA GLU A 108 -10.13 -22.81 -12.88
C GLU A 108 -8.76 -23.23 -12.34
N ILE A 109 -8.63 -23.32 -11.01
CA ILE A 109 -7.44 -23.82 -10.32
C ILE A 109 -7.63 -25.33 -10.12
N PRO A 110 -6.90 -26.19 -10.87
CA PRO A 110 -7.20 -27.61 -10.89
C PRO A 110 -6.68 -28.36 -9.66
N GLN A 111 -5.64 -27.86 -9.03
CA GLN A 111 -4.91 -28.55 -7.96
C GLN A 111 -4.63 -27.61 -6.80
N GLY A 112 -4.59 -28.18 -5.57
CA GLY A 112 -4.20 -27.48 -4.37
C GLY A 112 -2.71 -27.18 -4.30
N MET A 113 -2.30 -26.50 -3.26
CA MET A 113 -0.92 -26.00 -3.12
C MET A 113 -0.45 -26.08 -1.68
N ASP A 114 0.87 -26.25 -1.52
CA ASP A 114 1.60 -25.93 -0.31
C ASP A 114 2.25 -24.55 -0.51
N ILE A 115 2.00 -23.60 0.40
CA ILE A 115 2.52 -22.24 0.30
C ILE A 115 3.09 -21.83 1.65
N LEU A 116 4.40 -21.52 1.67
CA LEU A 116 5.10 -20.95 2.81
C LEU A 116 5.41 -19.49 2.51
N LEU A 117 5.06 -18.59 3.44
CA LEU A 117 5.32 -17.15 3.33
C LEU A 117 6.33 -16.66 4.36
N ASN A 118 7.13 -15.69 3.96
CA ASN A 118 8.02 -14.93 4.85
C ASN A 118 8.10 -13.48 4.40
N GLY A 119 7.48 -12.56 5.15
CA GLY A 119 7.53 -11.13 4.88
C GLY A 119 8.62 -10.44 5.68
N ASN A 120 9.36 -9.51 5.05
CA ASN A 120 10.22 -8.55 5.72
C ASN A 120 9.64 -7.12 5.71
N ILE A 121 8.36 -7.00 5.34
CA ILE A 121 7.58 -5.78 5.57
C ILE A 121 7.26 -5.75 7.07
N PRO A 122 7.52 -4.64 7.77
CA PRO A 122 7.16 -4.53 9.19
C PRO A 122 5.66 -4.74 9.40
N ASN A 123 5.30 -5.58 10.38
CA ASN A 123 3.91 -5.90 10.67
C ASN A 123 3.13 -4.64 11.08
N GLY A 124 1.96 -4.44 10.48
CA GLY A 124 1.11 -3.28 10.80
C GLY A 124 1.66 -1.93 10.32
N SER A 125 2.71 -1.93 9.51
CA SER A 125 3.39 -0.71 9.04
C SER A 125 2.58 0.14 8.06
N GLY A 126 1.53 -0.41 7.44
CA GLY A 126 0.82 0.29 6.36
C GLY A 126 1.57 0.29 5.02
N LEU A 127 2.62 -0.53 4.87
CA LEU A 127 3.36 -0.70 3.62
C LEU A 127 2.76 -1.82 2.73
N SER A 128 1.47 -2.09 2.90
CA SER A 128 0.64 -3.00 2.10
C SER A 128 1.10 -4.45 2.09
N SER A 129 1.29 -5.02 3.27
CA SER A 129 1.59 -6.46 3.39
C SER A 129 0.46 -7.34 2.84
N SER A 130 -0.82 -6.96 3.00
CA SER A 130 -1.97 -7.66 2.41
C SER A 130 -1.88 -7.69 0.89
N ALA A 131 -1.78 -6.54 0.25
CA ALA A 131 -1.67 -6.44 -1.21
C ALA A 131 -0.40 -7.14 -1.75
N SER A 132 0.71 -7.15 -0.97
CA SER A 132 1.91 -7.93 -1.30
C SER A 132 1.60 -9.44 -1.37
N VAL A 133 0.89 -9.99 -0.39
CA VAL A 133 0.46 -11.39 -0.37
C VAL A 133 -0.54 -11.68 -1.49
N GLU A 134 -1.46 -10.77 -1.77
CA GLU A 134 -2.47 -10.93 -2.84
C GLU A 134 -1.81 -10.99 -4.22
N VAL A 135 -0.98 -10.01 -4.56
CA VAL A 135 -0.26 -9.99 -5.84
C VAL A 135 0.70 -11.16 -5.96
N LEU A 136 1.39 -11.52 -4.87
CA LEU A 136 2.27 -12.69 -4.81
C LEU A 136 1.52 -13.98 -5.12
N THR A 137 0.35 -14.18 -4.51
CA THR A 137 -0.51 -15.35 -4.74
C THR A 137 -0.96 -15.42 -6.20
N GLY A 138 -1.39 -14.29 -6.76
CA GLY A 138 -1.75 -14.21 -8.18
C GLY A 138 -0.58 -14.55 -9.10
N ALA A 139 0.63 -14.08 -8.80
CA ALA A 139 1.84 -14.41 -9.55
C ALA A 139 2.20 -15.91 -9.45
N ILE A 140 2.03 -16.51 -8.28
CA ILE A 140 2.20 -17.96 -8.06
C ILE A 140 1.23 -18.76 -8.93
N LEU A 141 -0.05 -18.43 -8.92
CA LEU A 141 -1.08 -19.10 -9.71
C LEU A 141 -0.81 -18.95 -11.20
N ARG A 142 -0.46 -17.74 -11.66
CA ARG A 142 -0.10 -17.46 -13.05
C ARG A 142 1.06 -18.34 -13.53
N ASP A 143 2.12 -18.46 -12.71
CA ASP A 143 3.32 -19.20 -13.09
C ASP A 143 3.10 -20.72 -13.10
N PHE A 144 2.43 -21.27 -12.09
CA PHE A 144 2.21 -22.73 -12.00
C PHE A 144 1.17 -23.25 -12.99
N PHE A 145 0.11 -22.49 -13.25
CA PHE A 145 -1.00 -22.94 -14.10
C PHE A 145 -1.01 -22.30 -15.50
N GLY A 146 -0.03 -21.45 -15.81
CA GLY A 146 0.10 -20.84 -17.13
C GLY A 146 -1.03 -19.87 -17.50
N PHE A 147 -1.70 -19.30 -16.52
CA PHE A 147 -2.78 -18.36 -16.74
C PHE A 147 -2.33 -17.11 -17.49
N GLN A 148 -3.05 -16.71 -18.52
CA GLN A 148 -2.78 -15.50 -19.31
C GLN A 148 -3.35 -14.28 -18.58
N VAL A 149 -2.64 -13.83 -17.56
CA VAL A 149 -3.02 -12.72 -16.67
C VAL A 149 -1.87 -11.72 -16.65
N SER A 150 -2.13 -10.47 -17.03
CA SER A 150 -1.13 -9.40 -16.98
C SER A 150 -0.85 -8.95 -15.52
N ASN A 151 0.19 -8.16 -15.31
CA ASN A 151 0.42 -7.56 -13.98
C ASN A 151 -0.71 -6.61 -13.59
N GLN A 152 -1.29 -5.87 -14.54
CA GLN A 152 -2.46 -5.03 -14.26
C GLN A 152 -3.67 -5.86 -13.85
N ASP A 153 -3.89 -7.02 -14.48
CA ASP A 153 -4.95 -7.95 -14.06
C ASP A 153 -4.71 -8.50 -12.65
N LEU A 154 -3.45 -8.78 -12.29
CA LEU A 154 -3.10 -9.20 -10.92
C LEU A 154 -3.50 -8.14 -9.90
N ALA A 155 -3.26 -6.85 -10.20
CA ALA A 155 -3.70 -5.75 -9.33
C ALA A 155 -5.22 -5.71 -9.19
N LEU A 156 -5.95 -5.82 -10.29
CA LEU A 156 -7.43 -5.82 -10.28
C LEU A 156 -8.02 -7.05 -9.58
N ILE A 157 -7.38 -8.21 -9.71
CA ILE A 157 -7.79 -9.44 -8.99
C ILE A 157 -7.55 -9.28 -7.49
N GLY A 158 -6.40 -8.74 -7.09
CA GLY A 158 -6.07 -8.47 -5.68
C GLY A 158 -7.07 -7.50 -5.06
N GLN A 159 -7.33 -6.37 -5.70
CA GLN A 159 -8.34 -5.41 -5.22
C GLN A 159 -9.74 -6.03 -5.12
N PHE A 160 -10.14 -6.83 -6.11
CA PHE A 160 -11.43 -7.51 -6.09
C PHE A 160 -11.53 -8.50 -4.92
N SER A 161 -10.46 -9.24 -4.64
CA SER A 161 -10.34 -10.10 -3.47
C SER A 161 -10.48 -9.32 -2.15
N GLU A 162 -9.73 -8.22 -2.01
CA GLU A 162 -9.78 -7.38 -0.81
C GLU A 162 -11.21 -6.84 -0.57
N ASN A 163 -11.85 -6.32 -1.62
CA ASN A 163 -13.16 -5.69 -1.52
C ASN A 163 -14.31 -6.69 -1.31
N LYS A 164 -14.29 -7.83 -2.01
CA LYS A 164 -15.43 -8.76 -2.05
C LYS A 164 -15.29 -9.96 -1.12
N PHE A 165 -14.06 -10.43 -0.91
CA PHE A 165 -13.80 -11.57 -0.05
C PHE A 165 -13.41 -11.13 1.38
N ASN A 166 -12.51 -10.16 1.51
CA ASN A 166 -12.05 -9.66 2.81
C ASN A 166 -12.92 -8.53 3.38
N GLY A 167 -13.75 -7.88 2.54
CA GLY A 167 -14.72 -6.86 2.97
C GLY A 167 -14.13 -5.48 3.25
N VAL A 168 -12.92 -5.19 2.77
CA VAL A 168 -12.27 -3.88 2.88
C VAL A 168 -12.44 -3.11 1.57
N ASN A 169 -13.17 -2.00 1.59
CA ASN A 169 -13.44 -1.19 0.40
C ASN A 169 -12.24 -0.31 0.01
N CYS A 170 -11.09 -0.92 -0.28
CA CYS A 170 -9.88 -0.20 -0.69
C CYS A 170 -9.96 0.32 -2.14
N GLY A 171 -9.14 1.35 -2.44
CA GLY A 171 -8.81 1.74 -3.82
C GLY A 171 -7.85 0.74 -4.48
N ILE A 172 -7.36 1.09 -5.68
CA ILE A 172 -6.50 0.19 -6.48
C ILE A 172 -5.00 0.39 -6.20
N MET A 173 -4.61 1.49 -5.56
CA MET A 173 -3.24 1.95 -5.47
C MET A 173 -2.26 0.87 -4.99
N ASP A 174 -2.60 0.17 -3.93
CA ASP A 174 -1.70 -0.77 -3.26
C ASP A 174 -1.33 -1.95 -4.15
N GLN A 175 -2.33 -2.62 -4.69
CA GLN A 175 -2.14 -3.77 -5.58
C GLN A 175 -1.48 -3.34 -6.89
N PHE A 176 -1.85 -2.15 -7.43
CA PHE A 176 -1.28 -1.64 -8.66
C PHE A 176 0.21 -1.30 -8.50
N ALA A 177 0.57 -0.61 -7.43
CA ALA A 177 1.96 -0.27 -7.14
C ALA A 177 2.87 -1.50 -7.00
N ILE A 178 2.35 -2.55 -6.36
CA ILE A 178 3.07 -3.81 -6.15
C ILE A 178 3.18 -4.60 -7.46
N ALA A 179 2.08 -4.73 -8.19
CA ALA A 179 2.06 -5.52 -9.42
C ALA A 179 2.86 -4.87 -10.56
N MET A 180 2.82 -3.53 -10.65
CA MET A 180 3.42 -2.75 -11.75
C MET A 180 4.75 -2.12 -11.36
N GLY A 181 5.32 -2.44 -10.19
CA GLY A 181 6.59 -1.90 -9.73
C GLY A 181 7.70 -1.98 -10.78
N LYS A 182 8.51 -0.92 -10.86
CA LYS A 182 9.67 -0.82 -11.73
C LYS A 182 10.82 -0.16 -10.96
N LYS A 183 11.95 -0.82 -10.94
CA LYS A 183 13.15 -0.33 -10.25
C LYS A 183 13.46 1.12 -10.60
N GLU A 184 13.78 1.93 -9.59
CA GLU A 184 14.13 3.35 -9.70
C GLU A 184 13.02 4.26 -10.29
N HIS A 185 11.77 3.78 -10.34
CA HIS A 185 10.65 4.55 -10.87
C HIS A 185 9.47 4.52 -9.90
N ALA A 186 8.80 5.64 -9.80
CA ALA A 186 7.45 5.72 -9.25
C ALA A 186 6.42 5.62 -10.39
N ILE A 187 5.21 5.23 -10.02
CA ILE A 187 4.10 5.06 -10.96
C ILE A 187 3.17 6.27 -10.79
N PHE A 188 3.08 7.11 -11.82
CA PHE A 188 2.06 8.12 -11.87
C PHE A 188 0.81 7.50 -12.49
N LEU A 189 -0.18 7.21 -11.63
CA LEU A 189 -1.40 6.48 -11.97
C LEU A 189 -2.62 7.41 -11.87
N ASP A 190 -3.37 7.53 -12.96
CA ASP A 190 -4.73 8.04 -12.94
C ASP A 190 -5.69 6.90 -12.55
N THR A 191 -6.35 7.01 -11.42
CA THR A 191 -7.21 5.95 -10.91
C THR A 191 -8.62 5.95 -11.52
N SER A 192 -8.94 6.96 -12.33
CA SER A 192 -10.23 7.05 -13.03
C SER A 192 -10.33 6.12 -14.23
N ASP A 193 -9.20 5.89 -14.94
CA ASP A 193 -9.13 5.06 -16.15
C ASP A 193 -7.98 4.04 -16.14
N LEU A 194 -7.17 4.04 -15.08
CA LEU A 194 -5.98 3.20 -14.87
C LEU A 194 -4.86 3.47 -15.88
N SER A 195 -4.87 4.62 -16.53
CA SER A 195 -3.73 5.07 -17.30
C SER A 195 -2.56 5.42 -16.38
N TYR A 196 -1.35 5.07 -16.80
CA TYR A 196 -0.17 5.30 -15.97
C TYR A 196 1.08 5.60 -16.77
N THR A 197 2.02 6.27 -16.14
CA THR A 197 3.37 6.47 -16.65
C THR A 197 4.40 6.20 -15.56
N TYR A 198 5.61 5.83 -15.98
CA TYR A 198 6.73 5.68 -15.05
C TYR A 198 7.56 6.96 -15.01
N ALA A 199 7.68 7.54 -13.82
CA ALA A 199 8.55 8.68 -13.57
C ALA A 199 9.83 8.23 -12.86
N PRO A 200 11.03 8.48 -13.41
CA PRO A 200 12.28 8.16 -12.74
C PRO A 200 12.42 8.93 -11.42
N VAL A 201 12.74 8.22 -10.34
CA VAL A 201 12.98 8.83 -9.02
C VAL A 201 14.48 8.96 -8.81
N LYS A 202 15.02 10.13 -9.09
CA LYS A 202 16.45 10.44 -8.95
C LYS A 202 16.68 11.26 -7.68
N LEU A 203 16.90 10.59 -6.58
CA LEU A 203 17.18 11.20 -5.28
C LEU A 203 18.70 11.38 -5.11
N GLN A 204 19.31 12.29 -5.88
CA GLN A 204 20.76 12.51 -5.89
C GLN A 204 21.29 12.88 -4.49
N GLY A 205 22.00 11.92 -3.84
CA GLY A 205 22.53 12.10 -2.49
C GLY A 205 21.48 12.06 -1.37
N ALA A 206 20.29 11.53 -1.64
CA ALA A 206 19.24 11.31 -0.64
C ALA A 206 18.61 9.92 -0.78
N LYS A 207 17.92 9.49 0.26
CA LYS A 207 17.22 8.19 0.30
C LYS A 207 15.81 8.33 0.83
N ILE A 208 15.00 7.32 0.53
CA ILE A 208 13.69 7.16 1.15
C ILE A 208 13.89 6.49 2.51
N VAL A 209 13.42 7.13 3.56
CA VAL A 209 13.41 6.60 4.92
C VAL A 209 11.97 6.46 5.38
N ILE A 210 11.60 5.24 5.75
CA ILE A 210 10.30 4.93 6.34
C ILE A 210 10.45 4.92 7.85
N ALA A 211 9.59 5.65 8.56
CA ALA A 211 9.49 5.56 10.01
C ALA A 211 8.13 4.93 10.39
N CYS A 212 8.17 3.77 11.03
CA CYS A 212 6.98 3.05 11.47
C CYS A 212 6.64 3.43 12.92
N SER A 213 5.41 3.88 13.13
CA SER A 213 4.94 4.36 14.43
C SER A 213 4.80 3.25 15.48
N ASN A 214 4.74 1.99 15.07
CA ASN A 214 4.46 0.84 15.93
C ASN A 214 3.15 0.95 16.74
N LYS A 215 2.26 1.86 16.31
CA LYS A 215 0.91 1.94 16.87
C LYS A 215 0.16 0.66 16.54
N LYS A 216 -0.35 -0.03 17.56
CA LYS A 216 -1.24 -1.17 17.35
C LYS A 216 -2.51 -0.71 16.64
N ARG A 217 -2.81 -1.32 15.49
CA ARG A 217 -4.04 -1.03 14.74
C ARG A 217 -5.25 -1.45 15.59
N GLY A 218 -6.20 -0.51 15.72
CA GLY A 218 -7.49 -0.73 16.34
C GLY A 218 -8.58 -0.69 15.27
N LEU A 219 -9.48 0.31 15.35
CA LEU A 219 -10.62 0.49 14.44
C LEU A 219 -10.23 1.16 13.09
N GLY A 220 -9.02 0.95 12.57
CA GLY A 220 -8.53 1.60 11.36
C GLY A 220 -9.41 1.35 10.13
N ASP A 221 -9.85 0.13 9.92
CA ASP A 221 -10.66 -0.25 8.75
C ASP A 221 -12.05 0.40 8.77
N SER A 222 -12.68 0.51 9.96
CA SER A 222 -13.96 1.20 10.09
C SER A 222 -13.84 2.71 9.81
N LYS A 223 -12.75 3.34 10.27
CA LYS A 223 -12.47 4.76 10.01
C LYS A 223 -12.10 5.03 8.55
N TYR A 224 -11.41 4.11 7.90
CA TYR A 224 -11.14 4.18 6.46
C TYR A 224 -12.45 4.18 5.65
N ASN A 225 -13.35 3.25 5.94
CA ASN A 225 -14.66 3.19 5.30
C ASN A 225 -15.52 4.45 5.59
N GLU A 226 -15.40 5.02 6.79
CA GLU A 226 -16.05 6.30 7.15
C GLU A 226 -15.55 7.43 6.26
N ARG A 227 -14.22 7.61 6.08
CA ARG A 227 -13.64 8.63 5.19
C ARG A 227 -14.11 8.48 3.75
N ARG A 228 -14.17 7.26 3.26
CA ARG A 228 -14.69 6.97 1.92
C ARG A 228 -16.17 7.38 1.80
N SER A 229 -17.01 7.01 2.75
CA SER A 229 -18.42 7.36 2.76
C SER A 229 -18.65 8.87 2.85
N GLU A 230 -17.83 9.60 3.62
CA GLU A 230 -17.86 11.06 3.71
C GLU A 230 -17.57 11.70 2.33
N CYS A 231 -16.58 11.21 1.60
CA CYS A 231 -16.25 11.67 0.25
C CYS A 231 -17.35 11.31 -0.78
N GLU A 232 -17.89 10.11 -0.75
CA GLU A 232 -18.98 9.67 -1.63
C GLU A 232 -20.23 10.52 -1.42
N THR A 233 -20.54 10.87 -0.17
CA THR A 233 -21.66 11.76 0.15
C THR A 233 -21.41 13.19 -0.34
N ALA A 234 -20.20 13.72 -0.15
CA ALA A 234 -19.83 15.04 -0.65
C ALA A 234 -19.91 15.11 -2.18
N LEU A 235 -19.43 14.06 -2.88
CA LEU A 235 -19.56 13.95 -4.33
C LEU A 235 -21.02 13.98 -4.77
N ALA A 236 -21.90 13.21 -4.13
CA ALA A 236 -23.34 13.19 -4.45
C ALA A 236 -24.03 14.54 -4.21
N GLU A 237 -23.54 15.33 -3.26
CA GLU A 237 -24.03 16.71 -3.04
C GLU A 237 -23.53 17.67 -4.13
N LEU A 238 -22.27 17.59 -4.52
CA LEU A 238 -21.66 18.39 -5.61
C LEU A 238 -22.29 18.09 -6.97
N GLN A 239 -22.59 16.82 -7.28
CA GLN A 239 -23.24 16.40 -8.54
C GLN A 239 -24.60 17.04 -8.79
N LYS A 240 -25.21 17.70 -7.80
CA LYS A 240 -26.45 18.44 -7.97
C LYS A 240 -26.24 19.82 -8.62
N VAL A 241 -25.02 20.33 -8.63
CA VAL A 241 -24.67 21.67 -9.10
C VAL A 241 -23.57 21.69 -10.15
N VAL A 242 -22.82 20.60 -10.30
CA VAL A 242 -21.75 20.46 -11.30
C VAL A 242 -21.75 19.04 -11.85
N ASP A 243 -21.51 18.91 -13.17
CA ASP A 243 -21.45 17.61 -13.86
C ASP A 243 -20.04 17.00 -13.72
N ILE A 244 -19.87 16.15 -12.72
CA ILE A 244 -18.63 15.42 -12.44
C ILE A 244 -18.93 13.97 -12.05
N LYS A 245 -18.01 13.07 -12.33
CA LYS A 245 -18.10 11.65 -11.94
C LYS A 245 -17.32 11.35 -10.66
N SER A 246 -16.33 12.16 -10.35
CA SER A 246 -15.44 11.98 -9.19
C SER A 246 -14.94 13.33 -8.67
N LEU A 247 -14.46 13.37 -7.42
CA LEU A 247 -13.83 14.56 -6.85
C LEU A 247 -12.51 14.92 -7.56
N GLY A 248 -11.81 13.93 -8.12
CA GLY A 248 -10.58 14.15 -8.87
C GLY A 248 -10.73 14.96 -10.16
N GLU A 249 -11.94 15.12 -10.67
CA GLU A 249 -12.21 15.94 -11.87
C GLU A 249 -12.21 17.45 -11.57
N LEU A 250 -12.32 17.85 -10.30
CA LEU A 250 -12.37 19.27 -9.93
C LEU A 250 -10.99 19.90 -9.84
N SER A 251 -10.87 21.14 -10.34
CA SER A 251 -9.78 22.01 -9.97
C SER A 251 -10.00 22.62 -8.56
N GLU A 252 -8.95 23.21 -8.00
CA GLU A 252 -9.06 23.93 -6.72
C GLU A 252 -10.08 25.07 -6.82
N GLU A 253 -10.08 25.84 -7.92
CA GLU A 253 -10.99 26.96 -8.17
C GLU A 253 -12.45 26.47 -8.30
N GLN A 254 -12.69 25.39 -9.04
CA GLN A 254 -14.04 24.81 -9.17
C GLN A 254 -14.55 24.29 -7.83
N PHE A 255 -13.68 23.66 -7.03
CA PHE A 255 -14.06 23.23 -5.69
C PHE A 255 -14.50 24.43 -4.82
N GLU A 256 -13.71 25.51 -4.80
CA GLU A 256 -14.03 26.72 -4.04
C GLU A 256 -15.37 27.36 -4.50
N GLU A 257 -15.69 27.30 -5.79
CA GLU A 257 -16.95 27.78 -6.35
C GLU A 257 -18.16 26.94 -5.88
N TYR A 258 -18.03 25.60 -5.88
CA TYR A 258 -19.16 24.71 -5.64
C TYR A 258 -19.23 24.13 -4.23
N LYS A 259 -18.23 24.29 -3.38
CA LYS A 259 -18.17 23.66 -2.04
C LYS A 259 -19.37 23.98 -1.13
N SER A 260 -20.06 25.10 -1.36
CA SER A 260 -21.25 25.47 -0.61
C SER A 260 -22.44 24.53 -0.83
N ALA A 261 -22.40 23.68 -1.87
CA ALA A 261 -23.40 22.64 -2.08
C ALA A 261 -23.25 21.47 -1.09
N ILE A 262 -22.06 21.30 -0.49
CA ILE A 262 -21.81 20.30 0.56
C ILE A 262 -22.37 20.83 1.88
N LYS A 263 -23.28 20.10 2.50
CA LYS A 263 -24.06 20.57 3.65
C LYS A 263 -23.36 20.47 5.00
N ASP A 264 -22.28 19.71 5.07
CA ASP A 264 -21.57 19.38 6.31
C ASP A 264 -20.12 19.81 6.22
N GLU A 265 -19.62 20.58 7.19
CA GLU A 265 -18.27 21.13 7.23
C GLU A 265 -17.18 20.02 7.25
N THR A 266 -17.46 18.88 7.87
CA THR A 266 -16.55 17.75 7.86
C THR A 266 -16.40 17.21 6.45
N ARG A 267 -17.51 17.01 5.73
CA ARG A 267 -17.48 16.57 4.33
C ARG A 267 -16.85 17.60 3.40
N VAL A 268 -17.01 18.90 3.67
CA VAL A 268 -16.28 19.96 2.93
C VAL A 268 -14.76 19.74 3.07
N ARG A 269 -14.27 19.52 4.30
CA ARG A 269 -12.84 19.27 4.52
C ARG A 269 -12.35 17.98 3.83
N ARG A 270 -13.15 16.88 3.88
CA ARG A 270 -12.80 15.62 3.19
C ARG A 270 -12.69 15.82 1.68
N ALA A 271 -13.69 16.44 1.08
CA ALA A 271 -13.70 16.74 -0.35
C ALA A 271 -12.56 17.71 -0.74
N LYS A 272 -12.30 18.72 0.07
CA LYS A 272 -11.18 19.64 -0.10
C LYS A 272 -9.86 18.87 -0.16
N HIS A 273 -9.61 17.97 0.82
CA HIS A 273 -8.41 17.14 0.78
C HIS A 273 -8.29 16.40 -0.53
N ALA A 274 -9.34 15.67 -0.95
CA ALA A 274 -9.32 14.85 -2.17
C ALA A 274 -8.97 15.67 -3.42
N VAL A 275 -9.60 16.84 -3.58
CA VAL A 275 -9.36 17.75 -4.73
C VAL A 275 -7.95 18.34 -4.68
N TYR A 276 -7.56 18.90 -3.55
CA TYR A 276 -6.27 19.58 -3.39
C TYR A 276 -5.10 18.59 -3.41
N GLU A 277 -5.26 17.39 -2.85
CA GLU A 277 -4.24 16.34 -2.90
C GLU A 277 -4.01 15.84 -4.33
N ASN A 278 -5.08 15.71 -5.11
CA ASN A 278 -4.96 15.39 -6.53
C ASN A 278 -4.14 16.47 -7.26
N GLN A 279 -4.42 17.75 -7.04
CA GLN A 279 -3.67 18.85 -7.64
C GLN A 279 -2.21 18.91 -7.15
N ARG A 280 -1.97 18.60 -5.85
CA ARG A 280 -0.60 18.48 -5.32
C ARG A 280 0.17 17.35 -6.02
N THR A 281 -0.47 16.22 -6.26
CA THR A 281 0.14 15.06 -6.93
C THR A 281 0.58 15.43 -8.36
N LEU A 282 -0.27 16.10 -9.11
CA LEU A 282 0.07 16.61 -10.45
C LEU A 282 1.27 17.58 -10.44
N LYS A 283 1.31 18.49 -9.45
CA LYS A 283 2.43 19.43 -9.27
C LYS A 283 3.71 18.69 -8.85
N ALA A 284 3.60 17.68 -7.98
CA ALA A 284 4.73 16.92 -7.46
C ALA A 284 5.44 16.10 -8.54
N VAL A 285 4.69 15.45 -9.43
CA VAL A 285 5.28 14.72 -10.57
C VAL A 285 6.08 15.66 -11.46
N LYS A 286 5.52 16.85 -11.78
CA LYS A 286 6.21 17.87 -12.59
C LYS A 286 7.49 18.37 -11.91
N ALA A 287 7.46 18.59 -10.59
CA ALA A 287 8.64 18.99 -9.83
C ALA A 287 9.75 17.92 -9.92
N LEU A 288 9.39 16.65 -9.74
CA LEU A 288 10.33 15.55 -9.83
C LEU A 288 10.93 15.38 -11.25
N GLU A 289 10.09 15.49 -12.29
CA GLU A 289 10.54 15.46 -13.69
C GLU A 289 11.50 16.62 -14.02
N ALA A 290 11.28 17.79 -13.42
CA ALA A 290 12.17 18.95 -13.49
C ALA A 290 13.43 18.84 -12.62
N ASN A 291 13.60 17.73 -11.85
CA ASN A 291 14.64 17.57 -10.83
C ASN A 291 14.58 18.64 -9.70
N ASP A 292 13.42 19.24 -9.47
CA ASP A 292 13.19 20.16 -8.34
C ASP A 292 12.74 19.36 -7.10
N ILE A 293 13.72 18.71 -6.48
CA ILE A 293 13.47 17.87 -5.31
C ILE A 293 13.03 18.70 -4.09
N ALA A 294 13.42 19.97 -4.02
CA ALA A 294 13.01 20.87 -2.94
C ALA A 294 11.51 21.18 -3.03
N GLN A 295 11.02 21.52 -4.22
CA GLN A 295 9.58 21.72 -4.47
C GLN A 295 8.79 20.43 -4.20
N PHE A 296 9.33 19.28 -4.60
CA PHE A 296 8.71 17.98 -4.31
C PHE A 296 8.55 17.76 -2.81
N GLY A 297 9.59 18.04 -2.02
CA GLY A 297 9.55 17.93 -0.55
C GLY A 297 8.53 18.88 0.09
N GLN A 298 8.42 20.12 -0.40
CA GLN A 298 7.42 21.07 0.08
C GLN A 298 5.98 20.56 -0.17
N LEU A 299 5.74 19.94 -1.33
CA LEU A 299 4.44 19.33 -1.66
C LEU A 299 4.14 18.13 -0.77
N MET A 300 5.14 17.30 -0.44
CA MET A 300 4.99 16.22 0.54
C MET A 300 4.57 16.78 1.91
N ASN A 301 5.23 17.84 2.38
CA ASN A 301 4.90 18.46 3.67
C ASN A 301 3.48 19.04 3.67
N ALA A 302 3.08 19.72 2.59
CA ALA A 302 1.73 20.24 2.43
C ALA A 302 0.66 19.14 2.39
N SER A 303 0.99 17.98 1.79
CA SER A 303 0.14 16.79 1.82
C SER A 303 -0.11 16.31 3.25
N HIS A 304 0.94 16.24 4.08
CA HIS A 304 0.78 15.83 5.48
C HIS A 304 -0.14 16.78 6.27
N VAL A 305 0.04 18.08 6.09
CA VAL A 305 -0.82 19.09 6.73
C VAL A 305 -2.30 18.88 6.35
N SER A 306 -2.59 18.66 5.08
CA SER A 306 -3.95 18.40 4.61
C SER A 306 -4.52 17.08 5.16
N LEU A 307 -3.69 16.03 5.25
CA LEU A 307 -4.08 14.75 5.86
C LEU A 307 -4.39 14.87 7.35
N ARG A 308 -3.67 15.75 8.06
CA ARG A 308 -3.88 16.05 9.46
C ARG A 308 -5.13 16.89 9.68
N ASP A 309 -5.24 18.03 8.98
CA ASP A 309 -6.20 19.09 9.29
C ASP A 309 -7.53 18.93 8.52
N ASP A 310 -7.46 18.53 7.25
CA ASP A 310 -8.66 18.38 6.40
C ASP A 310 -9.19 16.95 6.43
N TYR A 311 -8.30 15.94 6.45
CA TYR A 311 -8.72 14.53 6.35
C TYR A 311 -8.77 13.78 7.69
N GLU A 312 -8.01 14.24 8.69
CA GLU A 312 -7.98 13.73 10.06
C GLU A 312 -7.66 12.23 10.14
N VAL A 313 -6.58 11.81 9.46
CA VAL A 313 -6.14 10.40 9.40
C VAL A 313 -4.76 10.17 10.02
N THR A 314 -4.05 11.21 10.46
CA THR A 314 -2.66 11.10 10.94
C THR A 314 -2.59 10.64 12.40
N GLY A 315 -3.12 11.42 13.32
CA GLY A 315 -3.00 11.19 14.76
C GLY A 315 -1.62 11.54 15.33
N ILE A 316 -1.55 11.59 16.65
CA ILE A 316 -0.38 12.12 17.38
C ILE A 316 0.93 11.38 17.04
N GLU A 317 0.86 10.09 16.75
CA GLU A 317 2.05 9.29 16.45
C GLU A 317 2.67 9.70 15.11
N LEU A 318 1.87 9.78 14.04
CA LEU A 318 2.36 10.17 12.72
C LEU A 318 2.72 11.64 12.66
N ASP A 319 1.93 12.51 13.31
CA ASP A 319 2.24 13.93 13.42
C ASP A 319 3.59 14.15 14.14
N THR A 320 3.84 13.41 15.22
CA THR A 320 5.12 13.49 15.92
C THR A 320 6.30 13.10 15.03
N LEU A 321 6.19 11.98 14.31
CA LEU A 321 7.26 11.53 13.42
C LEU A 321 7.57 12.58 12.33
N VAL A 322 6.52 13.16 11.73
CA VAL A 322 6.69 14.14 10.65
C VAL A 322 7.16 15.50 11.16
N GLU A 323 6.58 16.02 12.24
CA GLU A 323 6.97 17.30 12.83
C GLU A 323 8.41 17.29 13.33
N GLU A 324 8.86 16.17 13.91
CA GLU A 324 10.25 16.02 14.32
C GLU A 324 11.19 15.81 13.11
N ALA A 325 10.72 15.15 12.06
CA ALA A 325 11.47 15.02 10.81
C ALA A 325 11.76 16.39 10.18
N TRP A 326 10.78 17.29 10.15
CA TRP A 326 10.94 18.63 9.57
C TRP A 326 11.97 19.51 10.29
N LYS A 327 12.36 19.16 11.52
CA LYS A 327 13.37 19.90 12.31
C LYS A 327 14.80 19.44 12.04
N VAL A 328 14.97 18.33 11.32
CA VAL A 328 16.28 17.77 11.03
C VAL A 328 16.83 18.37 9.74
N ASP A 329 17.98 19.01 9.81
CA ASP A 329 18.68 19.51 8.63
C ASP A 329 19.01 18.34 7.69
N GLY A 330 18.73 18.51 6.38
CA GLY A 330 18.88 17.46 5.36
C GLY A 330 17.63 16.62 5.15
N VAL A 331 16.51 16.90 5.84
CA VAL A 331 15.20 16.36 5.48
C VAL A 331 14.56 17.23 4.41
N ILE A 332 14.36 16.67 3.22
CA ILE A 332 13.81 17.38 2.07
C ILE A 332 12.29 17.47 2.17
N GLY A 333 11.65 16.40 2.63
CA GLY A 333 10.20 16.33 2.86
C GLY A 333 9.83 15.10 3.67
N SER A 334 8.72 15.19 4.40
CA SER A 334 8.19 14.09 5.23
C SER A 334 6.67 14.15 5.32
N ARG A 335 6.01 12.99 5.25
CA ARG A 335 4.56 12.84 5.36
C ARG A 335 4.16 11.43 5.79
N MET A 336 2.94 11.29 6.30
CA MET A 336 2.37 9.93 6.44
C MET A 336 2.19 9.27 5.08
N THR A 337 2.21 7.94 5.03
CA THR A 337 1.93 7.16 3.84
C THR A 337 0.94 6.03 4.15
N GLY A 338 0.07 5.72 3.19
CA GLY A 338 -0.99 4.71 3.31
C GLY A 338 -2.28 5.26 3.95
N ALA A 339 -3.05 4.38 4.58
CA ALA A 339 -4.37 4.71 5.12
C ALA A 339 -4.36 5.66 6.34
N GLY A 340 -3.22 5.80 7.01
CA GLY A 340 -3.14 6.54 8.27
C GLY A 340 -3.64 5.72 9.47
N PHE A 341 -4.13 6.40 10.50
CA PHE A 341 -4.61 5.85 11.79
C PHE A 341 -3.54 5.04 12.55
N GLY A 342 -2.28 5.32 12.31
CA GLY A 342 -1.07 4.59 12.62
C GLY A 342 -0.32 4.20 11.35
N GLY A 343 0.57 3.22 11.41
CA GLY A 343 1.41 2.83 10.27
C GLY A 343 2.66 3.67 10.18
N CYS A 344 3.04 4.14 8.98
CA CYS A 344 4.34 4.74 8.76
C CYS A 344 4.26 6.14 8.14
N THR A 345 5.41 6.82 8.21
CA THR A 345 5.72 8.02 7.43
C THR A 345 6.75 7.68 6.36
N VAL A 346 6.79 8.48 5.31
CA VAL A 346 7.82 8.47 4.28
C VAL A 346 8.55 9.81 4.30
N SER A 347 9.87 9.76 4.37
CA SER A 347 10.73 10.94 4.35
C SER A 347 11.78 10.79 3.25
N ILE A 348 12.13 11.90 2.60
CA ILE A 348 13.31 12.00 1.74
C ILE A 348 14.38 12.70 2.54
N VAL A 349 15.48 11.99 2.78
CA VAL A 349 16.56 12.43 3.70
C VAL A 349 17.89 12.33 2.98
N GLU A 350 18.68 13.41 3.04
CA GLU A 350 20.05 13.42 2.52
C GLU A 350 20.91 12.34 3.19
N ASP A 351 21.77 11.69 2.42
CA ASP A 351 22.60 10.56 2.88
C ASP A 351 23.36 10.89 4.18
N ALA A 352 23.91 12.11 4.27
CA ALA A 352 24.66 12.56 5.45
C ALA A 352 23.78 12.79 6.69
N ALA A 353 22.48 12.97 6.53
CA ALA A 353 21.54 13.26 7.61
C ALA A 353 20.82 12.02 8.16
N ILE A 354 20.94 10.85 7.52
CA ILE A 354 20.14 9.65 7.85
C ILE A 354 20.30 9.21 9.32
N ASP A 355 21.53 9.13 9.81
CA ASP A 355 21.78 8.69 11.19
C ASP A 355 21.28 9.72 12.22
N THR A 356 21.48 11.01 11.93
CA THR A 356 20.95 12.12 12.74
C THR A 356 19.42 12.08 12.76
N PHE A 357 18.78 11.90 11.60
CA PHE A 357 17.34 11.75 11.45
C PHE A 357 16.80 10.61 12.33
N LYS A 358 17.35 9.40 12.18
CA LYS A 358 16.91 8.24 12.97
C LYS A 358 17.01 8.48 14.47
N LYS A 359 18.12 9.11 14.90
CA LYS A 359 18.35 9.38 16.32
C LYS A 359 17.42 10.46 16.85
N GLN A 360 17.39 11.64 16.22
CA GLN A 360 16.62 12.78 16.74
C GLN A 360 15.12 12.52 16.71
N VAL A 361 14.60 12.01 15.58
CA VAL A 361 13.18 11.70 15.44
C VAL A 361 12.79 10.54 16.36
N GLY A 362 13.64 9.50 16.47
CA GLY A 362 13.40 8.35 17.33
C GLY A 362 13.38 8.73 18.82
N ASP A 363 14.35 9.50 19.29
CA ASP A 363 14.42 9.96 20.68
C ASP A 363 13.22 10.86 21.03
N ALA A 364 12.88 11.81 20.17
CA ALA A 364 11.74 12.70 20.39
C ALA A 364 10.40 11.95 20.36
N TYR A 365 10.25 10.99 19.44
CA TYR A 365 9.07 10.14 19.35
C TYR A 365 8.91 9.30 20.62
N LEU A 366 9.97 8.60 21.06
CA LEU A 366 9.95 7.81 22.29
C LEU A 366 9.59 8.66 23.50
N ALA A 367 10.16 9.88 23.62
CA ALA A 367 9.87 10.79 24.72
C ALA A 367 8.41 11.26 24.74
N LYS A 368 7.81 11.51 23.57
CA LYS A 368 6.44 12.04 23.46
C LYS A 368 5.36 10.94 23.47
N ILE A 369 5.64 9.79 22.84
CA ILE A 369 4.65 8.73 22.63
C ILE A 369 4.77 7.61 23.66
N GLY A 370 5.97 7.38 24.21
CA GLY A 370 6.22 6.39 25.27
C GLY A 370 6.64 5.00 24.78
N TYR A 371 6.76 4.80 23.46
CA TYR A 371 7.34 3.60 22.85
C TYR A 371 8.10 3.96 21.58
N ALA A 372 9.03 3.10 21.17
CA ALA A 372 9.93 3.39 20.05
C ALA A 372 9.25 3.26 18.69
N ALA A 373 9.70 4.08 17.75
CA ALA A 373 9.46 3.89 16.32
C ALA A 373 10.59 3.06 15.68
N ASP A 374 10.30 2.39 14.57
CA ASP A 374 11.31 1.70 13.76
C ASP A 374 11.60 2.47 12.46
N PHE A 375 12.86 2.42 12.01
CA PHE A 375 13.32 3.16 10.83
C PHE A 375 13.91 2.21 9.80
N TYR A 376 13.49 2.37 8.54
CA TYR A 376 13.94 1.56 7.41
C TYR A 376 14.42 2.48 6.28
N VAL A 377 15.67 2.32 5.86
CA VAL A 377 16.15 2.92 4.61
C VAL A 377 15.82 1.94 3.50
N VAL A 378 15.06 2.40 2.52
CA VAL A 378 14.53 1.54 1.45
C VAL A 378 14.92 2.06 0.08
N GLU A 379 14.92 1.15 -0.89
CA GLU A 379 15.12 1.43 -2.29
C GLU A 379 13.87 1.07 -3.10
N ILE A 380 13.74 1.66 -4.28
CA ILE A 380 12.65 1.39 -5.20
C ILE A 380 12.99 0.13 -6.00
N GLY A 381 12.12 -0.88 -5.90
CA GLY A 381 12.27 -2.19 -6.49
C GLY A 381 11.35 -2.45 -7.68
N ASP A 382 11.46 -3.66 -8.22
CA ASP A 382 10.58 -4.19 -9.26
C ASP A 382 9.30 -4.82 -8.67
N GLY A 383 8.32 -5.10 -9.53
CA GLY A 383 7.11 -5.85 -9.19
C GLY A 383 7.38 -7.32 -8.86
N PRO A 384 6.34 -8.20 -8.92
CA PRO A 384 6.49 -9.60 -8.53
C PRO A 384 7.42 -10.37 -9.47
N ILE A 385 8.29 -11.20 -8.89
CA ILE A 385 9.29 -12.00 -9.64
C ILE A 385 9.34 -13.45 -9.15
N VAL A 386 9.74 -14.34 -10.05
CA VAL A 386 10.18 -15.70 -9.73
C VAL A 386 11.69 -15.65 -9.50
N LEU A 387 12.20 -16.27 -8.41
CA LEU A 387 13.58 -16.18 -7.97
C LEU A 387 14.41 -17.42 -8.35
#